data_3a019c7ab9d49496f61b7a919b07abd6
#
_entry.id   3a019c7ab9d49496f61b7a919b07abd6
#
_cell.length_a   1.000
_cell.length_b   1.000
_cell.length_c   1.000
_cell.angle_alpha   90.00
_cell.angle_beta   90.00
_cell.angle_gamma   90.00
#
_symmetry.space_group_name_H-M   'P 1'
#
loop_
_entity.id
_entity.type
_entity.pdbx_description
1 polymer ?
#
loop_
_entity_poly.entity_id
_entity_poly.type
_entity_poly.pdbx_seq_one_letter_code
_entity_poly.pdbx_strand_id
1 'polypeptide(L)'
;MGQPAARQGDRITAIDTHMIQPPGPTSPVPVPHPFSGIIDGGTSANVTIGGAAAATKDSTATNTPPHLPIGGSFVNPPSNKGTIVTGSMTVTINGKAAARAGDTAKTCNDPTDLPVGKVVAVGTVTIGG
;
A
#
# COMPACT_ATOMS: atom_id res chain seq x y z
N MET A 1 14.94 -13.04 -13.54
CA MET A 1 14.31 -11.86 -14.10
C MET A 1 13.91 -10.91 -13.01
N GLY A 2 14.02 -9.62 -13.25
CA GLY A 2 13.69 -8.60 -12.27
C GLY A 2 12.29 -8.04 -12.47
N GLN A 3 11.82 -7.38 -11.43
CA GLN A 3 10.62 -6.58 -11.47
C GLN A 3 11.00 -5.11 -11.33
N PRO A 4 10.23 -4.17 -11.89
CA PRO A 4 10.51 -2.75 -11.71
C PRO A 4 10.66 -2.39 -10.23
N ALA A 5 11.72 -1.66 -9.89
CA ALA A 5 11.97 -1.21 -8.53
C ALA A 5 10.92 -0.18 -8.12
N ALA A 6 10.45 -0.30 -6.88
CA ALA A 6 9.51 0.67 -6.31
C ALA A 6 10.27 1.84 -5.69
N ARG A 7 9.66 3.00 -5.74
CA ARG A 7 10.24 4.25 -5.23
C ARG A 7 9.15 5.18 -4.74
N GLN A 8 9.55 6.21 -4.04
CA GLN A 8 8.61 7.24 -3.61
C GLN A 8 7.84 7.79 -4.81
N GLY A 9 6.53 7.93 -4.66
CA GLY A 9 5.63 8.36 -5.73
C GLY A 9 4.95 7.20 -6.47
N ASP A 10 5.48 5.98 -6.39
CA ASP A 10 4.79 4.80 -6.90
C ASP A 10 3.58 4.48 -6.00
N ARG A 11 2.75 3.54 -6.43
CA ARG A 11 1.47 3.30 -5.76
C ARG A 11 1.37 1.91 -5.17
N ILE A 12 0.52 1.81 -4.16
CA ILE A 12 -0.01 0.55 -3.65
C ILE A 12 -1.50 0.54 -3.96
N THR A 13 -1.97 -0.51 -4.64
CA THR A 13 -3.40 -0.67 -4.95
C THR A 13 -3.98 -1.86 -4.22
N ALA A 14 -5.23 -1.74 -3.82
CA ALA A 14 -5.94 -2.79 -3.11
C ALA A 14 -7.45 -2.59 -3.22
N ILE A 15 -8.19 -3.62 -2.82
CA ILE A 15 -9.60 -3.47 -2.49
C ILE A 15 -9.72 -3.73 -0.99
N ASP A 16 -10.00 -2.68 -0.25
CA ASP A 16 -10.15 -2.75 1.20
C ASP A 16 -11.60 -3.03 1.56
N THR A 17 -11.80 -3.80 2.62
CA THR A 17 -13.16 -4.04 3.15
C THR A 17 -13.32 -3.23 4.42
N HIS A 18 -14.35 -2.39 4.47
CA HIS A 18 -14.70 -1.61 5.64
C HIS A 18 -16.13 -1.85 6.03
N MET A 19 -16.39 -1.91 7.33
CA MET A 19 -17.74 -2.06 7.86
C MET A 19 -18.46 -0.72 7.76
N ILE A 20 -19.61 -0.73 7.10
CA ILE A 20 -20.44 0.45 6.88
C ILE A 20 -21.75 0.30 7.62
N GLN A 21 -22.12 1.33 8.35
CA GLN A 21 -23.43 1.44 8.98
C GLN A 21 -24.38 2.11 7.99
N PRO A 22 -25.30 1.35 7.38
CA PRO A 22 -26.31 1.94 6.50
C PRO A 22 -27.26 2.85 7.29
N PRO A 23 -27.97 3.79 6.63
CA PRO A 23 -29.01 4.57 7.28
C PRO A 23 -30.12 3.69 7.83
N GLY A 24 -30.70 4.10 8.94
CA GLY A 24 -31.84 3.39 9.54
C GLY A 24 -31.41 2.28 10.50
N PRO A 25 -32.39 1.48 11.00
CA PRO A 25 -32.16 0.46 12.03
C PRO A 25 -31.64 -0.85 11.42
N THR A 26 -30.51 -0.82 10.72
CA THR A 26 -29.90 -1.99 10.10
C THR A 26 -28.53 -2.28 10.72
N SER A 27 -28.08 -3.53 10.59
CA SER A 27 -26.76 -3.92 11.06
C SER A 27 -25.67 -3.43 10.10
N PRO A 28 -24.44 -3.18 10.59
CA PRO A 28 -23.31 -2.87 9.72
C PRO A 28 -23.06 -3.99 8.72
N VAL A 29 -22.60 -3.61 7.52
CA VAL A 29 -22.28 -4.55 6.45
C VAL A 29 -20.86 -4.30 5.93
N PRO A 30 -20.16 -5.35 5.49
CA PRO A 30 -18.86 -5.17 4.85
C PRO A 30 -19.04 -4.65 3.44
N VAL A 31 -18.28 -3.61 3.09
CA VAL A 31 -18.36 -2.98 1.76
C VAL A 31 -16.94 -2.81 1.22
N PRO A 32 -16.68 -3.21 -0.05
CA PRO A 32 -15.39 -2.99 -0.66
C PRO A 32 -15.16 -1.52 -1.00
N HIS A 33 -13.94 -1.06 -0.73
CA HIS A 33 -13.51 0.31 -1.03
C HIS A 33 -12.16 0.24 -1.76
N PRO A 34 -12.02 0.84 -2.95
CA PRO A 34 -10.73 0.83 -3.64
C PRO A 34 -9.71 1.67 -2.90
N PHE A 35 -8.49 1.12 -2.78
CA PHE A 35 -7.34 1.78 -2.19
C PHE A 35 -6.32 2.07 -3.29
N SER A 36 -5.83 3.30 -3.37
CA SER A 36 -4.73 3.66 -4.25
C SER A 36 -3.84 4.64 -3.49
N GLY A 37 -2.83 4.10 -2.82
CA GLY A 37 -1.92 4.88 -1.98
C GLY A 37 -0.68 5.30 -2.74
N ILE A 38 -0.17 6.48 -2.43
CA ILE A 38 1.12 6.97 -2.93
C ILE A 38 2.17 6.65 -1.88
N ILE A 39 3.25 5.98 -2.29
CA ILE A 39 4.37 5.68 -1.40
C ILE A 39 5.04 7.01 -1.04
N ASP A 40 4.96 7.38 0.24
CA ASP A 40 5.39 8.68 0.71
C ASP A 40 6.15 8.65 2.05
N GLY A 41 6.40 7.46 2.61
CA GLY A 41 7.09 7.35 3.88
C GLY A 41 7.95 6.11 3.99
N GLY A 42 8.91 6.13 4.91
CA GLY A 42 9.79 4.98 5.16
C GLY A 42 10.70 4.63 3.99
N THR A 43 10.92 5.54 3.05
CA THR A 43 11.80 5.32 1.90
C THR A 43 13.25 5.62 2.28
N SER A 44 14.19 5.16 1.42
CA SER A 44 15.61 5.35 1.70
C SER A 44 16.00 6.82 1.74
N ALA A 45 16.84 7.18 2.71
CA ALA A 45 17.35 8.54 2.82
C ALA A 45 18.54 8.82 1.87
N ASN A 46 19.18 7.79 1.36
CA ASN A 46 20.45 7.95 0.60
C ASN A 46 20.53 7.09 -0.65
N VAL A 47 19.53 6.30 -0.96
CA VAL A 47 19.49 5.52 -2.21
C VAL A 47 18.30 6.01 -3.03
N THR A 48 18.56 6.40 -4.28
CA THR A 48 17.52 6.83 -5.20
C THR A 48 17.45 5.89 -6.40
N ILE A 49 16.27 5.80 -6.97
CA ILE A 49 16.00 5.02 -8.18
C ILE A 49 15.33 5.97 -9.16
N GLY A 50 16.00 6.28 -10.27
CA GLY A 50 15.46 7.21 -11.24
C GLY A 50 15.14 8.59 -10.66
N GLY A 51 15.92 9.05 -9.67
CA GLY A 51 15.76 10.35 -9.05
C GLY A 51 14.78 10.43 -7.89
N ALA A 52 14.15 9.31 -7.50
CA ALA A 52 13.24 9.27 -6.35
C ALA A 52 13.75 8.27 -5.31
N ALA A 53 13.44 8.53 -4.05
CA ALA A 53 13.88 7.70 -2.94
C ALA A 53 13.39 6.25 -3.09
N ALA A 54 14.29 5.30 -2.92
CA ALA A 54 13.96 3.88 -3.07
C ALA A 54 13.00 3.42 -1.97
N ALA A 55 12.00 2.62 -2.34
CA ALA A 55 11.10 2.00 -1.41
C ALA A 55 11.61 0.63 -0.98
N THR A 56 11.31 0.26 0.24
CA THR A 56 11.74 -1.00 0.84
C THR A 56 10.58 -1.64 1.59
N LYS A 57 10.80 -2.86 2.07
CA LYS A 57 9.92 -3.42 3.09
C LYS A 57 9.79 -2.41 4.22
N ASP A 58 8.58 -2.24 4.74
CA ASP A 58 8.18 -1.26 5.75
C ASP A 58 8.00 0.17 5.24
N SER A 59 8.23 0.46 3.97
CA SER A 59 7.80 1.74 3.39
C SER A 59 6.28 1.83 3.41
N THR A 60 5.78 3.05 3.58
CA THR A 60 4.34 3.31 3.75
C THR A 60 3.78 4.15 2.63
N ALA A 61 2.48 4.02 2.43
CA ALA A 61 1.73 4.79 1.45
C ALA A 61 0.48 5.39 2.08
N THR A 62 0.03 6.50 1.53
CA THR A 62 -1.21 7.16 1.96
C THR A 62 -2.23 7.06 0.84
N ASN A 63 -3.41 6.52 1.16
CA ASN A 63 -4.51 6.42 0.21
C ASN A 63 -4.94 7.82 -0.25
N THR A 64 -4.91 8.05 -1.54
CA THR A 64 -5.17 9.37 -2.13
C THR A 64 -6.09 9.22 -3.33
N PRO A 65 -7.34 9.73 -3.26
CA PRO A 65 -7.94 10.39 -2.10
C PRO A 65 -8.28 9.41 -0.97
N PRO A 66 -8.50 9.91 0.27
CA PRO A 66 -8.93 9.05 1.36
C PRO A 66 -10.22 8.33 1.06
N HIS A 67 -10.44 7.17 1.70
CA HIS A 67 -11.71 6.45 1.57
C HIS A 67 -12.88 7.36 1.97
N LEU A 68 -13.92 7.33 1.15
CA LEU A 68 -15.23 7.91 1.47
C LEU A 68 -16.19 6.76 1.75
N PRO A 69 -17.05 6.87 2.76
CA PRO A 69 -17.96 5.78 3.07
C PRO A 69 -18.96 5.56 1.94
N ILE A 70 -19.14 4.31 1.55
CA ILE A 70 -20.05 3.92 0.47
C ILE A 70 -21.31 3.32 1.10
N GLY A 71 -22.44 4.00 0.94
CA GLY A 71 -23.73 3.49 1.39
C GLY A 71 -24.05 3.71 2.87
N GLY A 72 -23.34 4.60 3.56
CA GLY A 72 -23.59 4.90 4.96
C GLY A 72 -22.39 5.60 5.60
N SER A 73 -22.08 5.23 6.83
CA SER A 73 -20.94 5.79 7.55
C SER A 73 -19.99 4.68 7.99
N PHE A 74 -18.71 5.01 8.16
CA PHE A 74 -17.74 4.06 8.68
C PHE A 74 -18.06 3.72 10.14
N VAL A 75 -18.06 2.42 10.45
CA VAL A 75 -18.12 1.96 11.84
C VAL A 75 -16.78 2.28 12.51
N ASN A 76 -15.68 2.02 11.81
CA ASN A 76 -14.33 2.35 12.26
C ASN A 76 -13.70 3.28 11.24
N PRO A 77 -13.20 4.46 11.63
CA PRO A 77 -12.54 5.35 10.68
C PRO A 77 -11.32 4.65 10.05
N PRO A 78 -11.20 4.64 8.71
CA PRO A 78 -10.05 4.01 8.05
C PRO A 78 -8.78 4.83 8.29
N SER A 79 -7.65 4.13 8.45
CA SER A 79 -6.36 4.82 8.59
C SER A 79 -5.88 5.43 7.27
N ASN A 80 -6.34 4.91 6.15
CA ASN A 80 -5.89 5.29 4.81
C ASN A 80 -4.40 5.08 4.60
N LYS A 81 -3.82 4.07 5.24
CA LYS A 81 -2.39 3.75 5.16
C LYS A 81 -2.18 2.35 4.63
N GLY A 82 -1.11 2.20 3.87
CA GLY A 82 -0.59 0.90 3.45
C GLY A 82 0.87 0.77 3.84
N THR A 83 1.33 -0.46 4.07
CA THR A 83 2.71 -0.76 4.43
C THR A 83 3.20 -1.93 3.62
N ILE A 84 4.34 -1.78 2.95
CA ILE A 84 4.95 -2.85 2.16
C ILE A 84 5.48 -3.91 3.12
N VAL A 85 5.10 -5.17 2.91
CA VAL A 85 5.47 -6.26 3.82
C VAL A 85 6.36 -7.31 3.18
N THR A 86 6.54 -7.29 1.85
CA THR A 86 7.48 -8.17 1.16
C THR A 86 8.43 -7.37 0.29
N GLY A 87 9.55 -7.97 -0.08
CA GLY A 87 10.53 -7.37 -0.96
C GLY A 87 11.47 -8.42 -1.53
N SER A 88 12.51 -7.98 -2.22
CA SER A 88 13.51 -8.86 -2.80
C SER A 88 14.19 -9.71 -1.71
N MET A 89 14.40 -10.98 -2.03
CA MET A 89 15.14 -11.89 -1.14
C MET A 89 16.65 -11.78 -1.33
N THR A 90 17.11 -11.08 -2.36
CA THR A 90 18.52 -11.01 -2.70
C THR A 90 19.09 -9.59 -2.70
N VAL A 91 18.24 -8.57 -2.82
CA VAL A 91 18.66 -7.17 -2.85
C VAL A 91 18.13 -6.45 -1.62
N THR A 92 19.02 -5.80 -0.89
CA THR A 92 18.65 -4.97 0.25
C THR A 92 19.07 -3.54 0.02
N ILE A 93 18.33 -2.62 0.59
CA ILE A 93 18.62 -1.19 0.60
C ILE A 93 18.58 -0.74 2.05
N ASN A 94 19.74 -0.30 2.56
CA ASN A 94 19.88 0.12 3.97
C ASN A 94 19.44 -0.98 4.95
N GLY A 95 19.75 -2.24 4.62
CA GLY A 95 19.44 -3.38 5.47
C GLY A 95 18.01 -3.91 5.37
N LYS A 96 17.19 -3.35 4.49
CA LYS A 96 15.81 -3.80 4.28
C LYS A 96 15.63 -4.32 2.87
N ALA A 97 14.75 -5.29 2.70
CA ALA A 97 14.46 -5.86 1.38
C ALA A 97 13.96 -4.76 0.43
N ALA A 98 14.55 -4.69 -0.75
CA ALA A 98 14.14 -3.72 -1.77
C ALA A 98 12.75 -4.05 -2.29
N ALA A 99 11.86 -3.06 -2.37
CA ALA A 99 10.49 -3.24 -2.84
C ALA A 99 10.43 -3.18 -4.37
N ARG A 100 9.52 -3.95 -4.95
CA ARG A 100 9.36 -4.11 -6.39
C ARG A 100 7.89 -4.14 -6.76
N ALA A 101 7.61 -3.93 -8.05
CA ALA A 101 6.27 -4.18 -8.58
C ALA A 101 5.83 -5.61 -8.24
N GLY A 102 4.59 -5.74 -7.76
CA GLY A 102 4.02 -7.02 -7.38
C GLY A 102 4.25 -7.42 -5.92
N ASP A 103 5.09 -6.70 -5.19
CA ASP A 103 5.26 -6.97 -3.77
C ASP A 103 3.96 -6.70 -3.00
N THR A 104 3.80 -7.42 -1.89
CA THR A 104 2.58 -7.37 -1.09
C THR A 104 2.65 -6.23 -0.09
N ALA A 105 1.53 -5.56 0.10
CA ALA A 105 1.37 -4.55 1.13
C ALA A 105 0.12 -4.83 1.97
N LYS A 106 0.20 -4.50 3.25
CA LYS A 106 -0.98 -4.46 4.11
C LYS A 106 -1.65 -3.11 3.92
N THR A 107 -2.97 -3.14 3.75
CA THR A 107 -3.77 -1.92 3.68
C THR A 107 -4.84 -1.93 4.75
N CYS A 108 -5.43 -0.76 5.01
CA CYS A 108 -6.44 -0.65 6.04
C CYS A 108 -7.69 -1.44 5.66
N ASN A 109 -8.14 -2.27 6.58
CA ASN A 109 -9.34 -3.11 6.44
C ASN A 109 -10.03 -3.19 7.80
N ASP A 110 -11.20 -3.77 7.87
CA ASP A 110 -11.87 -4.07 9.11
C ASP A 110 -11.99 -5.58 9.28
N PRO A 111 -11.71 -6.09 10.46
CA PRO A 111 -11.35 -5.40 11.73
C PRO A 111 -9.87 -5.07 11.87
N THR A 112 -9.01 -5.50 10.94
CA THR A 112 -7.57 -5.28 11.01
C THR A 112 -6.99 -5.16 9.61
N ASP A 113 -5.80 -4.57 9.51
CA ASP A 113 -5.08 -4.47 8.24
C ASP A 113 -4.86 -5.85 7.64
N LEU A 114 -4.99 -5.95 6.31
CA LEU A 114 -4.84 -7.19 5.57
C LEU A 114 -3.82 -7.04 4.43
N PRO A 115 -3.07 -8.11 4.12
CA PRO A 115 -2.05 -8.09 3.05
C PRO A 115 -2.67 -8.26 1.67
N VAL A 116 -3.62 -7.41 1.32
CA VAL A 116 -4.35 -7.47 0.05
C VAL A 116 -3.86 -6.47 -0.97
N GLY A 117 -2.89 -5.62 -0.59
CA GLY A 117 -2.34 -4.61 -1.48
C GLY A 117 -1.19 -5.14 -2.32
N LYS A 118 -1.01 -4.51 -3.47
CA LYS A 118 0.12 -4.79 -4.38
C LYS A 118 0.81 -3.49 -4.75
N VAL A 119 2.15 -3.56 -4.79
CA VAL A 119 2.97 -2.46 -5.25
C VAL A 119 2.88 -2.37 -6.76
N VAL A 120 2.65 -1.16 -7.27
CA VAL A 120 2.65 -0.86 -8.71
C VAL A 120 3.82 0.07 -8.99
N ALA A 121 4.76 -0.40 -9.78
CA ALA A 121 5.94 0.36 -10.19
C ALA A 121 6.19 0.13 -11.67
N VAL A 122 6.61 1.17 -12.38
CA VAL A 122 6.70 1.14 -13.85
C VAL A 122 8.06 1.64 -14.36
N GLY A 123 9.04 1.81 -13.48
CA GLY A 123 10.35 2.31 -13.87
C GLY A 123 11.17 1.32 -14.69
N THR A 124 12.33 1.78 -15.17
CA THR A 124 13.22 0.98 -16.01
C THR A 124 14.31 0.25 -15.21
N VAL A 125 14.48 0.60 -13.94
CA VAL A 125 15.38 -0.12 -13.04
C VAL A 125 14.67 -1.33 -12.51
N THR A 126 15.30 -2.51 -12.57
CA THR A 126 14.71 -3.75 -12.12
C THR A 126 15.48 -4.33 -10.95
N ILE A 127 14.79 -5.07 -10.09
CA ILE A 127 15.36 -5.74 -8.94
C ILE A 127 15.01 -7.22 -9.04
N GLY A 128 16.02 -8.07 -8.93
CA GLY A 128 15.83 -9.51 -8.98
C GLY A 128 15.39 -10.09 -7.64
N GLY A 129 15.24 -11.40 -7.63
CA GLY A 129 14.95 -12.17 -6.44
C GLY A 129 13.58 -12.00 -5.89
#